data_f0fae4b2d2971b3cf6e7a9218443603f
#
_entry.id   f0fae4b2d2971b3cf6e7a9218443603f
#
_cell.length_a   1.000
_cell.length_b   1.000
_cell.length_c   1.000
_cell.angle_alpha   90.00
_cell.angle_beta   90.00
_cell.angle_gamma   90.00
#
_symmetry.space_group_name_H-M   'P 1'
#
loop_
_entity.id
_entity.type
_entity.pdbx_description
1 polymer ?
#
loop_
_entity_poly.entity_id
_entity_poly.type
_entity_poly.pdbx_seq_one_letter_code
_entity_poly.pdbx_strand_id
1 'polypeptide(L)'
;CIRDRNYNLQETTEFDSAKGAIFTGFNIQYGGEYAHLSNPQRLRYILGDSLFQDTTTNRIKEQDSQLEHSPIIGWAFDGNPIYGPYGYSDPTDQSSEVQRMESSYSLKSELVYNDITNPYPVRTAGPLLNDEPAGKFVEDYDYVFGSGDLDQYNGRFCKTPEYPGGRYCYFITIDASEDGNPVFPYILGPQYNSVVDIWNLNDDAVQQNIPTGAVS
;
A
#
# COMPACT_ATOMS: atom_id res chain seq x y z
N CYS A 1 -1.73 -8.92 -18.83
CA CYS A 1 -1.65 -7.48 -18.50
C CYS A 1 -2.84 -6.93 -17.71
N ILE A 2 -3.83 -7.76 -17.39
CA ILE A 2 -5.00 -7.36 -16.57
C ILE A 2 -4.79 -7.67 -15.09
N ARG A 3 -3.60 -8.15 -14.72
CA ARG A 3 -3.30 -8.61 -13.35
C ARG A 3 -3.16 -7.49 -12.32
N ASP A 4 -3.02 -6.25 -12.76
CA ASP A 4 -2.51 -5.19 -11.90
C ASP A 4 -3.55 -4.10 -11.66
N ARG A 5 -4.85 -4.48 -11.58
CA ARG A 5 -5.96 -3.58 -11.26
C ARG A 5 -6.06 -3.33 -9.75
N ASN A 6 -5.21 -2.49 -9.22
CA ASN A 6 -5.27 -2.13 -7.80
C ASN A 6 -6.54 -1.37 -7.44
N TYR A 7 -6.95 -0.45 -8.29
CA TYR A 7 -8.06 0.46 -8.01
C TYR A 7 -9.43 -0.22 -8.11
N ASN A 8 -9.59 -1.12 -9.08
CA ASN A 8 -10.88 -1.76 -9.34
C ASN A 8 -11.36 -2.65 -8.19
N LEU A 9 -10.46 -3.27 -7.46
CA LEU A 9 -10.79 -4.06 -6.27
C LEU A 9 -11.30 -3.19 -5.14
N GLN A 10 -10.76 -1.99 -4.96
CA GLN A 10 -11.21 -1.06 -3.93
C GLN A 10 -12.55 -0.41 -4.26
N GLU A 11 -12.80 -0.05 -5.53
CA GLU A 11 -14.08 0.53 -5.95
C GLU A 11 -15.23 -0.46 -5.97
N THR A 12 -14.97 -1.72 -6.29
CA THR A 12 -15.99 -2.75 -6.48
C THR A 12 -16.21 -3.63 -5.25
N THR A 13 -15.35 -3.50 -4.22
CA THR A 13 -15.44 -4.31 -3.02
C THR A 13 -16.18 -3.54 -1.92
N GLU A 14 -17.23 -4.12 -1.39
CA GLU A 14 -17.88 -3.62 -0.18
C GLU A 14 -17.02 -3.97 1.04
N PHE A 15 -16.43 -2.93 1.64
CA PHE A 15 -15.66 -3.07 2.87
C PHE A 15 -16.54 -2.94 4.09
N ASP A 16 -16.26 -3.73 5.10
CA ASP A 16 -16.88 -3.57 6.42
C ASP A 16 -16.34 -2.32 7.16
N SER A 17 -16.81 -2.12 8.39
CA SER A 17 -16.37 -0.99 9.23
C SER A 17 -14.90 -1.07 9.65
N ALA A 18 -14.26 -2.23 9.49
CA ALA A 18 -12.84 -2.45 9.76
C ALA A 18 -11.97 -2.23 8.52
N LYS A 19 -12.58 -1.87 7.38
CA LYS A 19 -11.92 -1.77 6.07
C LYS A 19 -11.37 -3.10 5.55
N GLY A 20 -12.01 -4.21 5.93
CA GLY A 20 -11.74 -5.54 5.42
C GLY A 20 -12.90 -6.07 4.57
N ALA A 21 -12.62 -7.09 3.78
CA ALA A 21 -13.62 -7.78 2.96
C ALA A 21 -13.29 -9.26 2.82
N ILE A 22 -14.29 -10.03 2.44
CA ILE A 22 -14.10 -11.46 2.10
C ILE A 22 -13.84 -11.57 0.60
N PHE A 23 -12.67 -12.09 0.27
CA PHE A 23 -12.27 -12.34 -1.11
C PHE A 23 -12.49 -13.80 -1.47
N THR A 24 -13.37 -14.05 -2.44
CA THR A 24 -13.71 -15.41 -2.92
C THR A 24 -12.83 -15.85 -4.11
N GLY A 25 -11.68 -15.22 -4.32
CA GLY A 25 -10.96 -15.18 -5.58
C GLY A 25 -10.37 -16.49 -6.03
N PHE A 26 -9.69 -17.34 -5.47
CA PHE A 26 -9.01 -18.48 -6.10
C PHE A 26 -9.50 -19.86 -5.65
N ASN A 27 -10.30 -19.95 -4.60
CA ASN A 27 -10.76 -21.24 -4.10
C ASN A 27 -12.16 -21.13 -3.48
N ILE A 28 -13.17 -21.01 -4.33
CA ILE A 28 -14.60 -20.95 -3.96
C ILE A 28 -14.99 -22.15 -3.05
N GLN A 29 -14.24 -23.22 -3.11
CA GLN A 29 -14.48 -24.44 -2.35
C GLN A 29 -14.27 -24.28 -0.85
N TYR A 30 -13.54 -23.25 -0.39
CA TYR A 30 -13.20 -23.03 1.03
C TYR A 30 -13.80 -21.75 1.65
N GLY A 31 -14.75 -21.11 0.98
CA GLY A 31 -15.56 -20.04 1.61
C GLY A 31 -14.96 -18.64 1.60
N GLY A 32 -13.84 -18.43 0.93
CA GLY A 32 -13.19 -17.12 0.84
C GLY A 32 -12.27 -16.80 2.01
N GLU A 33 -11.45 -15.78 1.83
CA GLU A 33 -10.47 -15.31 2.79
C GLU A 33 -10.77 -13.86 3.18
N TYR A 34 -10.79 -13.57 4.49
CA TYR A 34 -10.95 -12.21 4.98
C TYR A 34 -9.59 -11.51 4.93
N ALA A 35 -9.52 -10.41 4.21
CA ALA A 35 -8.28 -9.65 4.07
C ALA A 35 -8.52 -8.13 4.03
N HIS A 36 -7.46 -7.38 4.28
CA HIS A 36 -7.40 -5.93 4.09
C HIS A 36 -6.56 -5.63 2.86
N LEU A 37 -7.10 -4.82 1.93
CA LEU A 37 -6.37 -4.43 0.72
C LEU A 37 -5.55 -3.15 0.87
N SER A 38 -5.80 -2.41 1.97
CA SER A 38 -5.18 -1.10 2.18
C SER A 38 -5.13 -0.78 3.67
N ASN A 39 -5.49 0.45 4.06
CA ASN A 39 -5.45 0.95 5.42
C ASN A 39 -6.41 0.20 6.39
N PRO A 40 -5.94 -0.71 7.25
CA PRO A 40 -6.78 -1.46 8.19
C PRO A 40 -7.04 -0.64 9.47
N GLN A 41 -7.79 0.46 9.37
CA GLN A 41 -7.95 1.44 10.44
C GLN A 41 -8.40 0.83 11.78
N ARG A 42 -9.31 -0.16 11.75
CA ARG A 42 -9.79 -0.78 12.99
C ARG A 42 -8.70 -1.59 13.69
N LEU A 43 -7.89 -2.33 12.93
CA LEU A 43 -6.74 -3.05 13.47
C LEU A 43 -5.73 -2.07 14.08
N ARG A 44 -5.39 -1.02 13.35
CA ARG A 44 -4.47 0.03 13.80
C ARG A 44 -4.96 0.70 15.08
N TYR A 45 -6.24 1.04 15.15
CA TYR A 45 -6.86 1.63 16.35
C TYR A 45 -6.75 0.70 17.58
N ILE A 46 -7.00 -0.60 17.41
CA ILE A 46 -6.87 -1.60 18.49
C ILE A 46 -5.41 -1.74 18.93
N LEU A 47 -4.47 -1.59 18.02
CA LEU A 47 -3.03 -1.63 18.30
C LEU A 47 -2.48 -0.33 18.90
N GLY A 48 -3.32 0.71 19.04
CA GLY A 48 -2.92 1.98 19.66
C GLY A 48 -2.22 2.95 18.71
N ASP A 49 -2.43 2.85 17.40
CA ASP A 49 -1.91 3.81 16.43
C ASP A 49 -2.60 5.17 16.55
N SER A 50 -2.07 6.20 15.90
CA SER A 50 -2.56 7.58 15.91
C SER A 50 -3.91 7.74 15.20
N LEU A 51 -4.94 7.20 15.81
CA LEU A 51 -6.33 7.21 15.35
C LEU A 51 -7.28 7.57 16.50
N PHE A 52 -8.42 8.10 16.16
CA PHE A 52 -9.49 8.33 17.13
C PHE A 52 -10.84 7.82 16.60
N GLN A 53 -11.77 7.56 17.52
CA GLN A 53 -13.13 7.23 17.16
C GLN A 53 -13.99 8.49 17.19
N ASP A 54 -14.51 8.88 16.04
CA ASP A 54 -15.49 9.96 15.94
C ASP A 54 -16.80 9.52 16.61
N THR A 55 -17.17 10.20 17.68
CA THR A 55 -18.37 9.87 18.48
C THR A 55 -19.68 10.15 17.74
N THR A 56 -19.65 10.97 16.70
CA THR A 56 -20.84 11.33 15.92
C THR A 56 -21.16 10.29 14.87
N THR A 57 -20.15 9.84 14.16
CA THR A 57 -20.28 8.90 13.04
C THR A 57 -19.94 7.46 13.43
N ASN A 58 -19.36 7.26 14.60
CA ASN A 58 -18.83 5.98 15.09
C ASN A 58 -17.74 5.38 14.17
N ARG A 59 -17.10 6.21 13.33
CA ARG A 59 -16.01 5.81 12.44
C ARG A 59 -14.66 6.05 13.10
N ILE A 60 -13.69 5.23 12.72
CA ILE A 60 -12.29 5.47 13.07
C ILE A 60 -11.69 6.43 12.05
N LYS A 61 -10.97 7.43 12.53
CA LYS A 61 -10.36 8.49 11.72
C LYS A 61 -8.89 8.66 12.08
N GLU A 62 -8.11 9.15 11.12
CA GLU A 62 -6.70 9.49 11.32
C GLU A 62 -6.58 10.73 12.21
N GLN A 63 -5.59 10.73 13.10
CA GLN A 63 -5.23 11.88 13.90
C GLN A 63 -4.29 12.78 13.10
N ASP A 64 -4.45 14.09 13.23
CA ASP A 64 -3.67 15.11 12.49
C ASP A 64 -2.50 15.68 13.30
N SER A 65 -2.45 15.42 14.59
CA SER A 65 -1.48 15.97 15.51
C SER A 65 -1.10 14.97 16.60
N GLN A 66 0.05 15.20 17.24
CA GLN A 66 0.58 14.31 18.28
C GLN A 66 0.74 12.86 17.78
N LEU A 67 1.30 12.73 16.59
CA LEU A 67 1.50 11.42 15.96
C LEU A 67 2.56 10.62 16.73
N GLU A 68 2.28 9.32 16.91
CA GLU A 68 3.22 8.33 17.39
C GLU A 68 3.62 7.40 16.25
N HIS A 69 4.81 6.80 16.34
CA HIS A 69 5.25 5.82 15.34
C HIS A 69 4.24 4.67 15.27
N SER A 70 3.72 4.40 14.09
CA SER A 70 2.73 3.34 13.90
C SER A 70 3.25 1.97 14.36
N PRO A 71 2.37 1.10 14.88
CA PRO A 71 2.72 -0.28 15.23
C PRO A 71 2.90 -1.16 13.99
N ILE A 72 3.52 -2.32 14.19
CA ILE A 72 3.53 -3.40 13.18
C ILE A 72 2.10 -3.92 13.00
N ILE A 73 1.61 -3.92 11.77
CA ILE A 73 0.28 -4.41 11.40
C ILE A 73 0.32 -5.75 10.65
N GLY A 74 1.50 -6.16 10.21
CA GLY A 74 1.69 -7.41 9.48
C GLY A 74 3.14 -7.65 9.09
N TRP A 75 3.34 -8.71 8.30
CA TRP A 75 4.63 -9.12 7.79
C TRP A 75 4.51 -9.46 6.31
N ALA A 76 5.44 -8.94 5.52
CA ALA A 76 5.53 -9.28 4.11
C ALA A 76 6.16 -10.69 3.93
N PHE A 77 5.93 -11.30 2.79
CA PHE A 77 6.45 -12.65 2.50
C PHE A 77 7.98 -12.72 2.45
N ASP A 78 8.67 -11.60 2.29
CA ASP A 78 10.12 -11.48 2.39
C ASP A 78 10.64 -11.34 3.83
N GLY A 79 9.74 -11.45 4.83
CA GLY A 79 10.07 -11.41 6.25
C GLY A 79 10.26 -10.00 6.82
N ASN A 80 10.01 -8.95 6.06
CA ASN A 80 10.07 -7.58 6.56
C ASN A 80 8.73 -7.15 7.18
N PRO A 81 8.75 -6.35 8.27
CA PRO A 81 7.55 -5.87 8.93
C PRO A 81 6.83 -4.82 8.07
N ILE A 82 5.50 -4.81 8.19
CA ILE A 82 4.61 -3.80 7.61
C ILE A 82 4.06 -2.97 8.76
N TYR A 83 4.29 -1.67 8.71
CA TYR A 83 3.82 -0.69 9.68
C TYR A 83 2.58 0.05 9.18
N GLY A 84 1.87 0.71 10.08
CA GLY A 84 0.92 1.76 9.73
C GLY A 84 1.63 2.94 9.04
N PRO A 85 0.94 4.06 8.76
CA PRO A 85 1.47 5.11 7.89
C PRO A 85 2.41 6.11 8.56
N TYR A 86 2.61 6.03 9.88
CA TYR A 86 3.39 7.02 10.61
C TYR A 86 4.75 6.47 11.02
N GLY A 87 5.81 7.20 10.68
CA GLY A 87 7.19 6.85 11.00
C GLY A 87 8.03 8.08 11.37
N TYR A 88 9.22 7.88 11.87
CA TYR A 88 10.15 8.96 12.20
C TYR A 88 10.56 9.73 10.95
N SER A 89 10.61 11.06 11.01
CA SER A 89 11.04 11.91 9.88
C SER A 89 12.50 11.63 9.47
N ASP A 90 13.38 11.43 10.45
CA ASP A 90 14.73 10.92 10.22
C ASP A 90 14.75 9.39 10.46
N PRO A 91 15.02 8.58 9.42
CA PRO A 91 15.04 7.12 9.56
C PRO A 91 16.14 6.62 10.50
N THR A 92 17.11 7.43 10.84
CA THR A 92 18.23 7.06 11.72
C THR A 92 18.08 7.55 13.16
N ASP A 93 17.08 8.37 13.45
CA ASP A 93 16.85 8.99 14.75
C ASP A 93 15.43 8.78 15.29
N GLN A 94 15.31 7.95 16.32
CA GLN A 94 14.02 7.70 17.02
C GLN A 94 13.50 8.89 17.83
N SER A 95 14.29 9.95 18.01
CA SER A 95 13.88 11.17 18.67
C SER A 95 13.38 12.24 17.72
N SER A 96 13.46 12.01 16.42
CA SER A 96 12.91 12.90 15.40
C SER A 96 11.38 12.90 15.44
N GLU A 97 10.78 13.93 14.86
CA GLU A 97 9.33 14.02 14.76
C GLU A 97 8.74 12.83 14.00
N VAL A 98 7.55 12.43 14.38
CA VAL A 98 6.79 11.42 13.64
C VAL A 98 5.93 12.13 12.58
N GLN A 99 5.98 11.60 11.37
CA GLN A 99 5.21 12.10 10.24
C GLN A 99 4.54 10.97 9.47
N ARG A 100 3.57 11.33 8.65
CA ARG A 100 2.98 10.39 7.68
C ARG A 100 3.99 10.12 6.58
N MET A 101 4.23 8.83 6.31
CA MET A 101 5.15 8.38 5.26
C MET A 101 4.51 8.60 3.89
N GLU A 102 5.25 9.27 3.02
CA GLU A 102 4.82 9.58 1.66
C GLU A 102 5.42 8.61 0.65
N SER A 103 4.54 8.14 -0.26
CA SER A 103 4.97 7.32 -1.38
C SER A 103 5.80 8.13 -2.37
N SER A 104 6.82 7.50 -2.96
CA SER A 104 7.56 8.08 -4.09
C SER A 104 6.98 7.70 -5.47
N TYR A 105 5.76 7.18 -5.48
CA TYR A 105 5.03 6.96 -6.72
C TYR A 105 4.13 8.14 -7.06
N SER A 106 4.11 8.53 -8.32
CA SER A 106 3.23 9.56 -8.85
C SER A 106 2.50 9.09 -10.09
N LEU A 107 1.27 9.57 -10.27
CA LEU A 107 0.52 9.32 -11.49
C LEU A 107 1.25 9.96 -12.68
N LYS A 108 1.41 9.23 -13.78
CA LYS A 108 2.06 9.72 -14.99
C LYS A 108 1.36 10.94 -15.55
N SER A 109 2.10 12.00 -15.80
CA SER A 109 1.55 13.26 -16.33
C SER A 109 0.91 13.10 -17.71
N GLU A 110 1.41 12.20 -18.52
CA GLU A 110 0.88 11.90 -19.85
C GLU A 110 -0.49 11.22 -19.84
N LEU A 111 -0.87 10.59 -18.72
CA LEU A 111 -2.20 9.99 -18.54
C LEU A 111 -3.26 11.04 -18.16
N VAL A 112 -2.84 12.17 -17.62
CA VAL A 112 -3.72 13.29 -17.26
C VAL A 112 -4.04 14.17 -18.47
N TYR A 113 -3.30 14.02 -19.56
CA TYR A 113 -3.44 14.83 -20.75
C TYR A 113 -4.58 14.31 -21.62
N ASN A 114 -5.79 14.82 -21.38
CA ASN A 114 -6.88 14.78 -22.36
C ASN A 114 -6.60 15.84 -23.43
N ASP A 115 -5.72 15.52 -24.37
CA ASP A 115 -5.68 16.29 -25.60
C ASP A 115 -6.96 15.97 -26.38
N ILE A 116 -7.93 16.89 -26.32
CA ILE A 116 -9.19 16.76 -27.05
C ILE A 116 -9.00 16.68 -28.57
N THR A 117 -7.80 16.98 -29.07
CA THR A 117 -7.42 16.83 -30.48
C THR A 117 -6.90 15.44 -30.81
N ASN A 118 -6.53 14.66 -29.80
CA ASN A 118 -6.16 13.25 -29.95
C ASN A 118 -7.31 12.36 -29.47
N PRO A 119 -8.06 11.69 -30.36
CA PRO A 119 -9.15 10.80 -29.97
C PRO A 119 -8.70 9.56 -29.21
N TYR A 120 -7.40 9.36 -29.04
CA TYR A 120 -6.81 8.25 -28.32
C TYR A 120 -5.98 8.78 -27.16
N PRO A 121 -6.52 8.78 -25.92
CA PRO A 121 -5.73 9.08 -24.72
C PRO A 121 -4.55 8.12 -24.67
N VAL A 122 -3.37 8.66 -24.43
CA VAL A 122 -2.10 7.94 -24.58
C VAL A 122 -1.78 7.18 -23.29
N ARG A 123 -2.52 6.12 -23.04
CA ARG A 123 -1.99 5.04 -22.20
C ARG A 123 -1.17 4.15 -23.14
N THR A 124 0.14 4.02 -22.90
CA THR A 124 1.06 3.30 -23.79
C THR A 124 0.75 1.80 -23.89
N ALA A 125 -0.02 1.26 -22.94
CA ALA A 125 -0.54 -0.10 -22.99
C ALA A 125 -1.81 -0.19 -22.11
N GLY A 126 -2.83 -0.88 -22.59
CA GLY A 126 -4.06 -1.12 -21.83
C GLY A 126 -5.30 -0.42 -22.41
N PRO A 127 -6.43 -0.40 -21.65
CA PRO A 127 -7.69 0.19 -22.08
C PRO A 127 -7.59 1.71 -22.24
N LEU A 128 -8.51 2.28 -23.00
CA LEU A 128 -8.62 3.73 -23.17
C LEU A 128 -8.95 4.43 -21.84
N LEU A 129 -8.44 5.64 -21.63
CA LEU A 129 -8.72 6.42 -20.41
C LEU A 129 -10.20 6.76 -20.23
N ASN A 130 -10.99 6.82 -21.33
CA ASN A 130 -12.43 7.01 -21.24
C ASN A 130 -13.17 5.79 -20.68
N ASP A 131 -12.62 4.60 -20.88
CA ASP A 131 -13.21 3.35 -20.40
C ASP A 131 -12.69 3.02 -18.99
N GLU A 132 -11.42 3.29 -18.74
CA GLU A 132 -10.76 3.04 -17.47
C GLU A 132 -9.93 4.27 -17.08
N PRO A 133 -10.34 5.04 -16.06
CA PRO A 133 -9.67 6.28 -15.68
C PRO A 133 -8.20 6.07 -15.25
N ALA A 134 -7.41 7.14 -15.32
CA ALA A 134 -6.04 7.14 -14.86
C ALA A 134 -5.94 6.75 -13.38
N GLY A 135 -4.91 5.96 -13.05
CA GLY A 135 -4.67 5.47 -11.69
C GLY A 135 -5.25 4.08 -11.40
N LYS A 136 -5.96 3.47 -12.37
CA LYS A 136 -6.50 2.11 -12.20
C LYS A 136 -5.47 1.00 -12.31
N PHE A 137 -4.37 1.24 -13.01
CA PHE A 137 -3.33 0.24 -13.26
C PHE A 137 -2.03 0.64 -12.60
N VAL A 138 -1.23 -0.34 -12.23
CA VAL A 138 0.12 -0.12 -11.69
C VAL A 138 0.98 0.66 -12.69
N GLU A 139 0.81 0.37 -13.97
CA GLU A 139 1.53 1.02 -15.07
C GLU A 139 1.17 2.50 -15.27
N ASP A 140 0.09 2.98 -14.64
CA ASP A 140 -0.28 4.40 -14.66
C ASP A 140 0.62 5.24 -13.75
N TYR A 141 1.44 4.61 -12.93
CA TYR A 141 2.32 5.27 -11.97
C TYR A 141 3.79 5.13 -12.35
N ASP A 142 4.55 6.17 -12.06
CA ASP A 142 6.01 6.16 -12.09
C ASP A 142 6.58 6.27 -10.69
N TYR A 143 7.65 5.53 -10.45
CA TYR A 143 8.49 5.73 -9.27
C TYR A 143 9.42 6.91 -9.54
N VAL A 144 9.40 7.92 -8.66
CA VAL A 144 10.24 9.11 -8.74
C VAL A 144 11.14 9.15 -7.51
N PHE A 145 12.40 8.76 -7.69
CA PHE A 145 13.37 8.69 -6.60
C PHE A 145 13.43 10.01 -5.80
N GLY A 146 13.24 9.91 -4.49
CA GLY A 146 13.36 11.03 -3.57
C GLY A 146 12.20 12.03 -3.59
N SER A 147 11.07 11.70 -4.23
CA SER A 147 9.87 12.55 -4.19
C SER A 147 9.03 12.34 -2.92
N GLY A 148 9.20 11.22 -2.25
CA GLY A 148 8.58 10.88 -0.96
C GLY A 148 9.61 10.26 0.00
N ASP A 149 9.12 9.70 1.08
CA ASP A 149 9.93 9.10 2.15
C ASP A 149 10.34 7.65 1.87
N LEU A 150 9.60 6.99 0.95
CA LEU A 150 9.68 5.56 0.71
C LEU A 150 10.31 5.26 -0.65
N ASP A 151 10.99 4.12 -0.73
CA ASP A 151 11.61 3.64 -1.96
C ASP A 151 10.60 2.97 -2.92
N GLN A 152 11.12 2.39 -4.00
CA GLN A 152 10.32 1.70 -5.02
C GLN A 152 9.55 0.46 -4.52
N TYR A 153 9.89 -0.05 -3.34
CA TYR A 153 9.22 -1.17 -2.71
C TYR A 153 8.16 -0.73 -1.70
N ASN A 154 7.93 0.58 -1.55
CA ASN A 154 7.09 1.22 -0.54
C ASN A 154 7.58 1.00 0.89
N GLY A 155 8.89 1.03 1.06
CA GLY A 155 9.55 0.86 2.34
C GLY A 155 10.81 1.71 2.45
N ARG A 156 11.51 1.54 3.56
CA ARG A 156 12.83 2.13 3.79
C ARG A 156 13.58 1.39 4.88
N PHE A 157 14.90 1.49 4.90
CA PHE A 157 15.68 1.08 6.05
C PHE A 157 15.61 2.17 7.12
N CYS A 158 15.08 1.84 8.30
CA CYS A 158 14.89 2.81 9.37
C CYS A 158 14.92 2.17 10.75
N LYS A 159 15.13 3.01 11.77
CA LYS A 159 14.89 2.65 13.15
C LYS A 159 13.40 2.74 13.44
N THR A 160 12.90 1.83 14.27
CA THR A 160 11.52 1.81 14.77
C THR A 160 11.55 1.48 16.25
N PRO A 161 10.45 1.63 17.00
CA PRO A 161 10.41 1.25 18.41
C PRO A 161 10.89 -0.20 18.66
N GLU A 162 10.53 -1.13 17.78
CA GLU A 162 10.90 -2.54 17.89
C GLU A 162 12.32 -2.84 17.35
N TYR A 163 12.84 -2.00 16.43
CA TYR A 163 14.13 -2.17 15.82
C TYR A 163 15.03 -0.94 15.99
N PRO A 164 15.56 -0.68 17.20
CA PRO A 164 16.42 0.48 17.46
C PRO A 164 17.76 0.44 16.71
N GLY A 165 18.17 -0.74 16.26
CA GLY A 165 19.36 -0.93 15.41
C GLY A 165 19.11 -0.64 13.93
N GLY A 166 17.87 -0.45 13.54
CA GLY A 166 17.45 -0.30 12.15
C GLY A 166 17.12 -1.63 11.47
N ARG A 167 16.08 -1.58 10.66
CA ARG A 167 15.63 -2.69 9.81
C ARG A 167 14.95 -2.12 8.57
N TYR A 168 14.90 -2.89 7.50
CA TYR A 168 14.03 -2.55 6.38
C TYR A 168 12.56 -2.77 6.76
N CYS A 169 11.72 -1.76 6.54
CA CYS A 169 10.32 -1.74 6.96
C CYS A 169 9.45 -1.19 5.83
N TYR A 170 8.32 -1.82 5.60
CA TYR A 170 7.27 -1.32 4.74
C TYR A 170 6.31 -0.44 5.53
N PHE A 171 5.72 0.55 4.87
CA PHE A 171 4.70 1.40 5.46
C PHE A 171 3.47 1.45 4.55
N ILE A 172 2.27 1.39 5.13
CA ILE A 172 1.08 1.71 4.34
C ILE A 172 1.07 3.19 3.99
N THR A 173 0.53 3.52 2.82
CA THR A 173 0.47 4.90 2.33
C THR A 173 -0.97 5.37 2.24
N ILE A 174 -1.25 6.53 2.83
CA ILE A 174 -2.55 7.18 2.90
C ILE A 174 -2.44 8.67 2.58
N ASP A 175 -3.56 9.29 2.21
CA ASP A 175 -3.64 10.74 2.02
C ASP A 175 -3.67 11.51 3.36
N ALA A 176 -3.76 12.84 3.26
CA ALA A 176 -3.80 13.72 4.42
C ALA A 176 -5.20 13.88 5.02
N SER A 177 -6.20 13.22 4.49
CA SER A 177 -7.56 13.34 5.01
C SER A 177 -7.72 12.57 6.33
N GLU A 178 -8.68 13.00 7.14
CA GLU A 178 -9.07 12.25 8.36
C GLU A 178 -9.58 10.82 8.05
N ASP A 179 -10.08 10.58 6.83
CA ASP A 179 -10.54 9.27 6.42
C ASP A 179 -9.37 8.33 6.05
N GLY A 180 -8.16 8.85 5.88
CA GLY A 180 -6.96 8.08 5.58
C GLY A 180 -7.13 7.24 4.31
N ASN A 181 -7.54 7.89 3.20
CA ASN A 181 -7.74 7.17 1.97
C ASN A 181 -6.42 6.60 1.45
N PRO A 182 -6.43 5.38 0.94
CA PRO A 182 -5.22 4.72 0.50
C PRO A 182 -4.61 5.42 -0.73
N VAL A 183 -3.29 5.58 -0.70
CA VAL A 183 -2.47 6.13 -1.79
C VAL A 183 -1.60 5.03 -2.37
N PHE A 184 -1.49 4.96 -3.70
CA PHE A 184 -0.65 3.96 -4.36
C PHE A 184 0.81 4.05 -3.89
N PRO A 185 1.45 2.92 -3.60
CA PRO A 185 1.08 1.52 -3.81
C PRO A 185 0.39 0.83 -2.61
N TYR A 186 -0.20 1.58 -1.71
CA TYR A 186 -1.06 1.18 -0.60
C TYR A 186 -0.35 0.49 0.56
N ILE A 187 0.31 -0.65 0.32
CA ILE A 187 1.02 -1.44 1.32
C ILE A 187 2.44 -1.76 0.86
N LEU A 188 2.55 -2.41 -0.30
CA LEU A 188 3.80 -2.88 -0.88
C LEU A 188 3.94 -2.33 -2.29
N GLY A 189 5.16 -2.04 -2.71
CA GLY A 189 5.48 -1.76 -4.10
C GLY A 189 5.21 -2.96 -5.01
N PRO A 190 5.39 -2.79 -6.32
CA PRO A 190 5.20 -3.87 -7.29
C PRO A 190 6.11 -5.08 -7.09
N GLN A 191 7.14 -4.93 -6.28
CA GLN A 191 8.12 -5.97 -5.92
C GLN A 191 8.45 -5.92 -4.44
N TYR A 192 8.90 -7.03 -3.87
CA TYR A 192 9.46 -7.06 -2.52
C TYR A 192 10.89 -6.53 -2.52
N ASN A 193 11.32 -5.97 -1.41
CA ASN A 193 12.71 -5.52 -1.21
C ASN A 193 13.68 -6.69 -1.12
N SER A 194 13.27 -7.75 -0.44
CA SER A 194 14.11 -8.93 -0.19
C SER A 194 13.56 -10.16 -0.92
N VAL A 195 14.37 -11.20 -0.99
CA VAL A 195 13.97 -12.48 -1.59
C VAL A 195 12.87 -13.13 -0.74
N VAL A 196 11.78 -13.50 -1.39
CA VAL A 196 10.70 -14.25 -0.76
C VAL A 196 11.17 -15.70 -0.53
N ASP A 197 11.03 -16.19 0.71
CA ASP A 197 11.30 -17.59 1.00
C ASP A 197 10.27 -18.47 0.27
N ILE A 198 10.76 -19.40 -0.56
CA ILE A 198 9.91 -20.33 -1.32
C ILE A 198 9.00 -21.17 -0.42
N TRP A 199 9.38 -21.39 0.83
CA TRP A 199 8.56 -22.13 1.81
C TRP A 199 7.36 -21.34 2.33
N ASN A 200 7.32 -20.02 2.12
CA ASN A 200 6.16 -19.20 2.38
C ASN A 200 5.06 -19.37 1.31
N LEU A 201 5.39 -20.02 0.20
CA LEU A 201 4.50 -20.27 -0.93
C LEU A 201 4.21 -21.79 -0.99
N ASN A 202 3.23 -22.24 -0.23
CA ASN A 202 2.87 -23.67 -0.15
C ASN A 202 2.16 -24.22 -1.40
N ASP A 203 2.05 -23.45 -2.46
CA ASP A 203 1.37 -23.86 -3.68
C ASP A 203 2.33 -23.86 -4.87
N ASP A 204 2.52 -25.01 -5.50
CA ASP A 204 3.34 -25.19 -6.71
C ASP A 204 2.90 -24.23 -7.85
N ALA A 205 1.64 -23.86 -7.90
CA ALA A 205 1.11 -22.91 -8.88
C ALA A 205 1.62 -21.47 -8.66
N VAL A 206 1.96 -21.10 -7.44
CA VAL A 206 2.51 -19.77 -7.09
C VAL A 206 4.01 -19.72 -7.42
N GLN A 207 4.73 -20.82 -7.26
CA GLN A 207 6.16 -20.92 -7.60
C GLN A 207 6.43 -20.66 -9.09
N GLN A 208 5.49 -21.00 -9.98
CA GLN A 208 5.62 -20.76 -11.43
C GLN A 208 5.50 -19.28 -11.83
N ASN A 209 5.05 -18.42 -10.93
CA ASN A 209 4.83 -16.99 -11.19
C ASN A 209 5.88 -16.06 -10.53
N ILE A 210 6.89 -16.61 -9.88
CA ILE A 210 8.01 -15.80 -9.36
C ILE A 210 8.82 -15.31 -10.57
N PRO A 211 8.98 -13.98 -10.76
CA PRO A 211 9.82 -13.47 -11.83
C PRO A 211 11.23 -14.04 -11.72
N THR A 212 11.77 -14.56 -12.81
CA THR A 212 13.08 -15.21 -12.91
C THR A 212 14.27 -14.27 -12.57
N GLY A 213 14.04 -13.06 -12.06
CA GLY A 213 15.05 -12.12 -11.59
C GLY A 213 15.06 -11.90 -10.07
N ALA A 214 14.20 -12.58 -9.32
CA ALA A 214 14.12 -12.44 -7.85
C ALA A 214 15.04 -13.42 -7.08
N VAL A 215 15.83 -14.19 -7.80
CA VAL A 215 16.76 -15.18 -7.22
C VAL A 215 18.17 -14.91 -7.74
N SER A 216 18.88 -14.01 -7.08
CA SER A 216 20.34 -13.96 -7.15
C SER A 216 20.91 -13.21 -5.95
#